data_b5dc390ee8a0b3a36e3c2bfa29abed53
#
_entry.id   b5dc390ee8a0b3a36e3c2bfa29abed53
#
_cell.length_a   1.000
_cell.length_b   1.000
_cell.length_c   1.000
_cell.angle_alpha   90.00
_cell.angle_beta   90.00
_cell.angle_gamma   90.00
#
_symmetry.space_group_name_H-M   'P 1'
#
loop_
_entity.id
_entity.type
_entity.pdbx_description
1 polymer ?
#
loop_
_entity_poly.entity_id
_entity_poly.type
_entity_poly.pdbx_seq_one_letter_code
_entity_poly.pdbx_strand_id
1 'polypeptide(L)'
;LMKKLFPIILTSALIGTGCTQAHTAFSVGSIKDGVYINKTFNLKFEGTSHNFTYSTADQSNHDLSTKEAVALLKEGKTYTDMTCADAKTYNTINVTLQNATIIYPDANKNIDKIMDAACEKAKETFQQSTGKEVDVDKTIVKINGDKVPAFTLSATAGEQTFYSTYAFLVSGDYVATISTANLGENHAQEIYDLFTPANEKGKNNEKK
;
A
#
# COMPACT_ATOMS: atom_id res chain seq x y z
N LEU A 1 50.61 9.66 -29.83
CA LEU A 1 49.79 10.61 -29.01
C LEU A 1 48.57 9.86 -28.49
N MET A 2 48.65 9.24 -27.33
CA MET A 2 47.55 8.52 -26.69
C MET A 2 46.80 9.49 -25.78
N LYS A 3 45.54 9.80 -26.13
CA LYS A 3 44.64 10.54 -25.22
C LYS A 3 44.05 9.60 -24.22
N LYS A 4 44.39 9.78 -22.92
CA LYS A 4 43.77 9.09 -21.79
C LYS A 4 42.38 9.66 -21.59
N LEU A 5 41.33 8.85 -21.83
CA LEU A 5 39.98 9.12 -21.38
C LEU A 5 39.88 8.81 -19.88
N PHE A 6 39.64 9.81 -19.08
CA PHE A 6 39.23 9.65 -17.67
C PHE A 6 37.73 9.29 -17.64
N PRO A 7 37.32 8.25 -16.92
CA PRO A 7 35.90 8.05 -16.64
C PRO A 7 35.46 9.05 -15.56
N ILE A 8 34.50 9.89 -15.90
CA ILE A 8 33.77 10.72 -14.96
C ILE A 8 32.85 9.81 -14.18
N ILE A 9 33.21 9.52 -12.94
CA ILE A 9 32.32 8.87 -11.98
C ILE A 9 31.33 9.93 -11.51
N LEU A 10 30.12 9.85 -12.02
CA LEU A 10 29.01 10.68 -11.56
C LEU A 10 28.48 10.06 -10.25
N THR A 11 29.03 10.47 -9.12
CA THR A 11 28.47 10.20 -7.80
C THR A 11 27.21 11.04 -7.64
N SER A 12 26.06 10.46 -7.96
CA SER A 12 24.77 11.00 -7.54
C SER A 12 24.66 10.88 -6.02
N ALA A 13 25.00 11.94 -5.31
CA ALA A 13 24.67 12.09 -3.91
C ALA A 13 23.14 12.14 -3.79
N LEU A 14 22.54 11.03 -3.37
CA LEU A 14 21.19 11.01 -2.84
C LEU A 14 21.23 11.82 -1.54
N ILE A 15 20.90 13.11 -1.64
CA ILE A 15 20.58 13.93 -0.48
C ILE A 15 19.21 13.42 0.00
N GLY A 16 19.26 12.44 0.89
CA GLY A 16 18.10 12.06 1.69
C GLY A 16 17.75 13.24 2.59
N THR A 17 16.81 14.08 2.17
CA THR A 17 16.14 14.99 3.09
C THR A 17 15.32 14.13 4.05
N GLY A 18 15.99 13.70 5.14
CA GLY A 18 15.33 13.11 6.28
C GLY A 18 14.39 14.14 6.87
N CYS A 19 13.15 14.17 6.46
CA CYS A 19 12.08 14.71 7.27
C CYS A 19 12.07 13.87 8.54
N THR A 20 12.54 14.44 9.64
CA THR A 20 12.24 13.96 10.99
C THR A 20 10.72 14.08 11.17
N GLN A 21 9.96 13.09 10.68
CA GLN A 21 8.59 12.91 11.10
C GLN A 21 8.65 12.66 12.61
N ALA A 22 8.03 13.57 13.38
CA ALA A 22 7.73 13.28 14.77
C ALA A 22 7.11 11.87 14.79
N HIS A 23 7.69 10.96 15.59
CA HIS A 23 7.22 9.59 15.73
C HIS A 23 5.77 9.63 16.23
N THR A 24 4.83 9.67 15.32
CA THR A 24 3.43 9.46 15.65
C THR A 24 3.34 8.03 16.16
N ALA A 25 2.81 7.86 17.38
CA ALA A 25 2.59 6.53 17.92
C ALA A 25 1.74 5.74 16.93
N PHE A 26 2.10 4.46 16.69
CA PHE A 26 1.33 3.61 15.77
C PHE A 26 -0.15 3.59 16.18
N SER A 27 -1.01 3.77 15.20
CA SER A 27 -2.46 3.62 15.32
C SER A 27 -3.02 2.92 14.09
N VAL A 28 -4.05 2.12 14.29
CA VAL A 28 -4.87 1.60 13.19
C VAL A 28 -5.73 2.71 12.60
N GLY A 29 -6.25 2.47 11.41
CA GLY A 29 -7.18 3.37 10.75
C GLY A 29 -8.55 3.38 11.43
N SER A 30 -9.36 4.35 11.05
CA SER A 30 -10.76 4.44 11.44
C SER A 30 -11.61 4.88 10.26
N ILE A 31 -12.86 4.39 10.22
CA ILE A 31 -13.85 4.80 9.23
C ILE A 31 -14.93 5.58 9.97
N LYS A 32 -15.12 6.83 9.58
CA LYS A 32 -16.18 7.69 10.12
C LYS A 32 -16.81 8.51 9.00
N ASP A 33 -18.14 8.53 8.96
CA ASP A 33 -18.92 9.29 7.99
C ASP A 33 -18.51 9.02 6.52
N GLY A 34 -18.16 7.76 6.20
CA GLY A 34 -17.72 7.36 4.87
C GLY A 34 -16.28 7.75 4.51
N VAL A 35 -15.50 8.17 5.49
CA VAL A 35 -14.08 8.54 5.33
C VAL A 35 -13.21 7.62 6.15
N TYR A 36 -12.28 6.94 5.48
CA TYR A 36 -11.21 6.18 6.11
C TYR A 36 -10.01 7.08 6.37
N ILE A 37 -9.42 7.00 7.56
CA ILE A 37 -8.21 7.74 7.95
C ILE A 37 -7.25 6.81 8.70
N ASN A 38 -6.00 6.71 8.21
CA ASN A 38 -4.89 6.10 8.94
C ASN A 38 -3.74 7.11 9.05
N LYS A 39 -3.50 7.63 10.25
CA LYS A 39 -2.47 8.66 10.49
C LYS A 39 -1.05 8.09 10.46
N THR A 40 -0.86 6.81 10.83
CA THR A 40 0.45 6.14 10.84
C THR A 40 1.05 6.09 9.43
N PHE A 41 0.22 5.81 8.43
CA PHE A 41 0.63 5.72 7.03
C PHE A 41 0.23 6.94 6.20
N ASN A 42 -0.27 8.00 6.86
CA ASN A 42 -0.69 9.25 6.23
C ASN A 42 -1.73 9.03 5.10
N LEU A 43 -2.71 8.14 5.34
CA LEU A 43 -3.74 7.80 4.37
C LEU A 43 -5.09 8.36 4.78
N LYS A 44 -5.77 9.02 3.84
CA LYS A 44 -7.17 9.39 3.91
C LYS A 44 -7.84 8.95 2.61
N PHE A 45 -9.03 8.34 2.71
CA PHE A 45 -9.81 7.91 1.56
C PHE A 45 -11.29 8.21 1.79
N GLU A 46 -11.89 8.98 0.88
CA GLU A 46 -13.30 9.39 0.94
C GLU A 46 -14.15 8.45 0.08
N GLY A 47 -14.31 7.19 0.52
CA GLY A 47 -14.92 6.12 -0.28
C GLY A 47 -16.30 6.44 -0.82
N THR A 48 -17.19 6.98 0.01
CA THR A 48 -18.57 7.30 -0.39
C THR A 48 -18.65 8.36 -1.49
N SER A 49 -17.74 9.34 -1.52
CA SER A 49 -17.68 10.34 -2.60
C SER A 49 -17.26 9.75 -3.94
N HIS A 50 -16.64 8.55 -3.92
CA HIS A 50 -16.15 7.85 -5.10
C HIS A 50 -16.93 6.55 -5.40
N ASN A 51 -18.15 6.42 -4.89
CA ASN A 51 -19.06 5.26 -5.04
C ASN A 51 -18.57 3.96 -4.38
N PHE A 52 -17.56 4.00 -3.54
CA PHE A 52 -17.14 2.84 -2.77
C PHE A 52 -18.00 2.65 -1.53
N THR A 53 -18.35 1.41 -1.28
CA THR A 53 -19.04 0.99 -0.05
C THR A 53 -18.07 0.19 0.80
N TYR A 54 -17.90 0.58 2.05
CA TYR A 54 -17.07 -0.15 3.00
C TYR A 54 -17.74 -1.47 3.37
N SER A 55 -16.94 -2.53 3.40
CA SER A 55 -17.42 -3.85 3.79
C SER A 55 -17.65 -3.90 5.30
N THR A 56 -18.80 -4.44 5.69
CA THR A 56 -19.13 -4.75 7.07
C THR A 56 -18.76 -6.19 7.44
N ALA A 57 -18.39 -7.01 6.47
CA ALA A 57 -18.12 -8.45 6.69
C ALA A 57 -16.89 -8.68 7.59
N ASP A 58 -15.94 -7.74 7.60
CA ASP A 58 -14.74 -7.77 8.45
C ASP A 58 -14.85 -6.86 9.68
N GLN A 59 -16.06 -6.50 10.09
CA GLN A 59 -16.28 -5.70 11.31
C GLN A 59 -15.64 -6.30 12.56
N SER A 60 -15.40 -7.61 12.59
CA SER A 60 -14.68 -8.24 13.70
C SER A 60 -13.28 -7.66 13.95
N ASN A 61 -12.66 -7.04 12.94
CA ASN A 61 -11.35 -6.39 13.08
C ASN A 61 -11.47 -4.87 13.17
N HIS A 62 -12.49 -4.24 12.55
CA HIS A 62 -12.66 -2.79 12.57
C HIS A 62 -13.04 -2.22 13.95
N ASP A 63 -13.62 -3.03 14.82
CA ASP A 63 -14.00 -2.63 16.18
C ASP A 63 -12.86 -2.80 17.20
N LEU A 64 -11.71 -3.36 16.76
CA LEU A 64 -10.56 -3.53 17.65
C LEU A 64 -9.90 -2.19 17.97
N SER A 65 -9.62 -1.98 19.23
CA SER A 65 -8.76 -0.88 19.65
C SER A 65 -7.36 -1.04 19.07
N THR A 66 -6.63 0.07 18.95
CA THR A 66 -5.21 0.04 18.53
C THR A 66 -4.39 -0.97 19.37
N LYS A 67 -4.68 -1.12 20.67
CA LYS A 67 -3.98 -2.06 21.54
C LYS A 67 -4.22 -3.53 21.14
N GLU A 68 -5.46 -3.88 20.82
CA GLU A 68 -5.82 -5.23 20.37
C GLU A 68 -5.24 -5.53 18.98
N ALA A 69 -5.32 -4.59 18.06
CA ALA A 69 -4.69 -4.72 16.75
C ALA A 69 -3.17 -4.91 16.85
N VAL A 70 -2.49 -4.14 17.70
CA VAL A 70 -1.04 -4.30 17.96
C VAL A 70 -0.74 -5.69 18.55
N ALA A 71 -1.59 -6.23 19.41
CA ALA A 71 -1.40 -7.58 19.93
C ALA A 71 -1.45 -8.63 18.82
N LEU A 72 -2.43 -8.56 17.90
CA LEU A 72 -2.51 -9.45 16.72
C LEU A 72 -1.27 -9.32 15.84
N LEU A 73 -0.84 -8.08 15.55
CA LEU A 73 0.33 -7.84 14.71
C LEU A 73 1.63 -8.37 15.34
N LYS A 74 1.76 -8.33 16.67
CA LYS A 74 2.89 -8.94 17.40
C LYS A 74 2.87 -10.47 17.38
N GLU A 75 1.73 -11.10 17.16
CA GLU A 75 1.60 -12.53 16.93
C GLU A 75 1.89 -12.94 15.47
N GLY A 76 2.30 -11.99 14.61
CA GLY A 76 2.54 -12.24 13.18
C GLY A 76 1.25 -12.40 12.37
N LYS A 77 0.12 -11.96 12.90
CA LYS A 77 -1.17 -11.96 12.18
C LYS A 77 -1.29 -10.70 11.32
N THR A 78 -2.08 -10.81 10.26
CA THR A 78 -2.48 -9.66 9.44
C THR A 78 -3.72 -9.02 10.04
N TYR A 79 -3.76 -7.69 10.09
CA TYR A 79 -4.91 -6.90 10.48
C TYR A 79 -5.49 -6.21 9.24
N THR A 80 -6.78 -6.41 8.97
CA THR A 80 -7.49 -5.69 7.89
C THR A 80 -7.95 -4.35 8.44
N ASP A 81 -7.37 -3.28 7.93
CA ASP A 81 -7.61 -1.91 8.38
C ASP A 81 -8.76 -1.24 7.63
N MET A 82 -8.95 -1.61 6.35
CA MET A 82 -10.05 -1.14 5.51
C MET A 82 -10.31 -2.11 4.36
N THR A 83 -11.58 -2.34 4.05
CA THR A 83 -12.03 -3.00 2.83
C THR A 83 -13.21 -2.24 2.26
N CYS A 84 -13.18 -1.95 0.96
CA CYS A 84 -14.30 -1.36 0.25
C CYS A 84 -14.37 -1.82 -1.21
N ALA A 85 -15.53 -1.67 -1.82
CA ALA A 85 -15.76 -2.03 -3.20
C ALA A 85 -16.72 -1.04 -3.89
N ASP A 86 -16.50 -0.80 -5.17
CA ASP A 86 -17.46 -0.15 -6.05
C ASP A 86 -18.29 -1.23 -6.77
N ALA A 87 -19.57 -1.30 -6.47
CA ALA A 87 -20.47 -2.29 -7.04
C ALA A 87 -20.71 -2.12 -8.56
N LYS A 88 -20.39 -0.95 -9.14
CA LYS A 88 -20.58 -0.70 -10.57
C LYS A 88 -19.39 -1.13 -11.41
N THR A 89 -18.19 -0.85 -10.92
CA THR A 89 -16.93 -1.13 -11.63
C THR A 89 -16.29 -2.43 -11.18
N TYR A 90 -16.77 -3.02 -10.08
CA TYR A 90 -16.17 -4.18 -9.40
C TYR A 90 -14.74 -3.92 -8.89
N ASN A 91 -14.34 -2.66 -8.81
CA ASN A 91 -13.06 -2.29 -8.21
C ASN A 91 -13.12 -2.52 -6.70
N THR A 92 -12.09 -3.14 -6.15
CA THR A 92 -11.95 -3.34 -4.71
C THR A 92 -10.68 -2.72 -4.19
N ILE A 93 -10.72 -2.29 -2.93
CA ILE A 93 -9.57 -1.77 -2.22
C ILE A 93 -9.50 -2.46 -0.85
N ASN A 94 -8.32 -2.97 -0.50
CA ASN A 94 -8.05 -3.44 0.86
C ASN A 94 -6.80 -2.74 1.38
N VAL A 95 -6.84 -2.32 2.64
CA VAL A 95 -5.66 -1.90 3.40
C VAL A 95 -5.43 -2.91 4.50
N THR A 96 -4.30 -3.58 4.46
CA THR A 96 -3.90 -4.55 5.48
C THR A 96 -2.62 -4.11 6.16
N LEU A 97 -2.52 -4.36 7.46
CA LEU A 97 -1.37 -4.04 8.29
C LEU A 97 -0.69 -5.33 8.75
N GLN A 98 0.63 -5.31 8.77
CA GLN A 98 1.46 -6.41 9.25
C GLN A 98 2.66 -5.86 10.05
N ASN A 99 3.19 -6.65 10.98
CA ASN A 99 4.47 -6.35 11.59
C ASN A 99 5.59 -6.87 10.67
N ALA A 100 6.29 -5.95 10.00
CA ALA A 100 7.31 -6.27 9.04
C ALA A 100 8.48 -7.05 9.65
N THR A 101 8.83 -6.80 10.91
CA THR A 101 9.93 -7.47 11.59
C THR A 101 9.63 -8.93 11.95
N ILE A 102 8.36 -9.29 12.03
CA ILE A 102 7.92 -10.66 12.33
C ILE A 102 7.61 -11.42 11.04
N ILE A 103 6.89 -10.81 10.11
CA ILE A 103 6.47 -11.47 8.87
C ILE A 103 7.62 -11.59 7.86
N TYR A 104 8.51 -10.59 7.84
CA TYR A 104 9.63 -10.49 6.90
C TYR A 104 10.96 -10.26 7.65
N PRO A 105 11.39 -11.16 8.55
CA PRO A 105 12.55 -10.95 9.41
C PRO A 105 13.84 -10.72 8.62
N ASP A 106 14.00 -11.41 7.51
CA ASP A 106 15.19 -11.32 6.64
C ASP A 106 15.21 -10.04 5.78
N ALA A 107 14.09 -9.36 5.68
CA ALA A 107 14.00 -8.11 4.92
C ALA A 107 14.66 -6.94 5.66
N ASN A 108 14.80 -7.00 6.99
CA ASN A 108 15.36 -5.92 7.82
C ASN A 108 14.72 -4.56 7.49
N LYS A 109 13.37 -4.52 7.38
CA LYS A 109 12.56 -3.35 7.01
C LYS A 109 12.88 -2.75 5.62
N ASN A 110 13.65 -3.45 4.80
CA ASN A 110 13.87 -3.06 3.41
C ASN A 110 12.61 -3.33 2.60
N ILE A 111 12.04 -2.26 2.05
CA ILE A 111 10.75 -2.31 1.36
C ILE A 111 10.79 -3.20 0.10
N ASP A 112 11.89 -3.20 -0.64
CA ASP A 112 12.02 -4.02 -1.84
C ASP A 112 12.03 -5.50 -1.50
N LYS A 113 12.72 -5.89 -0.42
CA LYS A 113 12.72 -7.28 0.07
C LYS A 113 11.37 -7.71 0.61
N ILE A 114 10.65 -6.81 1.30
CA ILE A 114 9.28 -7.06 1.77
C ILE A 114 8.37 -7.29 0.57
N MET A 115 8.45 -6.41 -0.42
CA MET A 115 7.68 -6.52 -1.66
C MET A 115 7.98 -7.82 -2.41
N ASP A 116 9.25 -8.22 -2.53
CA ASP A 116 9.63 -9.45 -3.21
C ASP A 116 9.04 -10.69 -2.53
N ALA A 117 9.17 -10.78 -1.19
CA ALA A 117 8.61 -11.89 -0.43
C ALA A 117 7.07 -11.93 -0.48
N ALA A 118 6.42 -10.76 -0.42
CA ALA A 118 4.97 -10.65 -0.57
C ALA A 118 4.49 -11.03 -1.97
N CYS A 119 5.25 -10.65 -3.01
CA CYS A 119 4.96 -10.95 -4.40
C CYS A 119 4.93 -12.46 -4.66
N GLU A 120 5.96 -13.20 -4.23
CA GLU A 120 6.02 -14.65 -4.39
C GLU A 120 4.82 -15.34 -3.73
N LYS A 121 4.51 -14.96 -2.48
CA LYS A 121 3.35 -15.52 -1.77
C LYS A 121 2.01 -15.17 -2.42
N ALA A 122 1.85 -13.94 -2.88
CA ALA A 122 0.63 -13.48 -3.55
C ALA A 122 0.45 -14.20 -4.89
N LYS A 123 1.51 -14.39 -5.67
CA LYS A 123 1.52 -15.13 -6.92
C LYS A 123 1.06 -16.57 -6.71
N GLU A 124 1.63 -17.29 -5.74
CA GLU A 124 1.22 -18.66 -5.41
C GLU A 124 -0.27 -18.74 -5.06
N THR A 125 -0.74 -17.83 -4.19
CA THR A 125 -2.15 -17.77 -3.76
C THR A 125 -3.08 -17.46 -4.94
N PHE A 126 -2.71 -16.51 -5.78
CA PHE A 126 -3.51 -16.11 -6.94
C PHE A 126 -3.58 -17.24 -7.96
N GLN A 127 -2.45 -17.92 -8.23
CA GLN A 127 -2.38 -19.07 -9.13
C GLN A 127 -3.21 -20.25 -8.62
N GLN A 128 -3.16 -20.54 -7.31
CA GLN A 128 -3.98 -21.58 -6.69
C GLN A 128 -5.48 -21.26 -6.79
N SER A 129 -5.86 -20.00 -6.60
CA SER A 129 -7.27 -19.58 -6.61
C SER A 129 -7.88 -19.52 -8.02
N THR A 130 -7.09 -19.14 -9.01
CA THR A 130 -7.54 -19.00 -10.41
C THR A 130 -7.31 -20.25 -11.25
N GLY A 131 -6.35 -21.09 -10.88
CA GLY A 131 -5.88 -22.22 -11.69
C GLY A 131 -5.24 -21.77 -13.01
N LYS A 132 -4.80 -20.50 -13.11
CA LYS A 132 -4.24 -19.88 -14.31
C LYS A 132 -2.79 -19.51 -14.10
N GLU A 133 -2.06 -19.38 -15.20
CA GLU A 133 -0.74 -18.74 -15.19
C GLU A 133 -0.91 -17.28 -14.81
N VAL A 134 0.04 -16.77 -14.03
CA VAL A 134 -0.01 -15.42 -13.45
C VAL A 134 1.19 -14.64 -13.93
N ASP A 135 0.92 -13.56 -14.62
CA ASP A 135 1.93 -12.57 -14.98
C ASP A 135 2.19 -11.65 -13.78
N VAL A 136 3.45 -11.25 -13.62
CA VAL A 136 3.91 -10.36 -12.55
C VAL A 136 4.62 -9.16 -13.16
N ASP A 137 4.16 -7.96 -12.82
CA ASP A 137 4.81 -6.70 -13.17
C ASP A 137 5.17 -5.91 -11.90
N LYS A 138 6.48 -5.73 -11.65
CA LYS A 138 6.98 -4.88 -10.56
C LYS A 138 7.03 -3.44 -11.04
N THR A 139 6.39 -2.55 -10.31
CA THR A 139 6.19 -1.17 -10.72
C THR A 139 6.30 -0.21 -9.55
N ILE A 140 6.14 1.06 -9.84
CA ILE A 140 6.03 2.14 -8.86
C ILE A 140 4.73 2.86 -9.13
N VAL A 141 3.90 2.95 -8.09
CA VAL A 141 2.67 3.75 -8.11
C VAL A 141 2.85 5.05 -7.34
N LYS A 142 1.91 5.97 -7.47
CA LYS A 142 1.88 7.20 -6.69
C LYS A 142 0.74 7.13 -5.68
N ILE A 143 1.04 7.43 -4.42
CA ILE A 143 0.05 7.57 -3.35
C ILE A 143 0.38 8.86 -2.59
N ASN A 144 -0.57 9.78 -2.48
CA ASN A 144 -0.35 11.12 -1.88
C ASN A 144 0.78 11.93 -2.55
N GLY A 145 1.07 11.66 -3.82
CA GLY A 145 2.17 12.27 -4.56
C GLY A 145 3.54 11.60 -4.37
N ASP A 146 3.67 10.67 -3.41
CA ASP A 146 4.90 9.94 -3.16
C ASP A 146 5.00 8.70 -4.06
N LYS A 147 6.22 8.36 -4.47
CA LYS A 147 6.52 7.12 -5.20
C LYS A 147 6.54 5.94 -4.24
N VAL A 148 5.70 4.95 -4.51
CA VAL A 148 5.51 3.77 -3.65
C VAL A 148 5.82 2.51 -4.44
N PRO A 149 6.70 1.63 -3.96
CA PRO A 149 6.95 0.33 -4.59
C PRO A 149 5.68 -0.51 -4.63
N ALA A 150 5.46 -1.17 -5.77
CA ALA A 150 4.28 -1.98 -6.01
C ALA A 150 4.57 -3.15 -6.96
N PHE A 151 3.69 -4.13 -6.99
CA PHE A 151 3.62 -5.12 -8.05
C PHE A 151 2.17 -5.36 -8.47
N THR A 152 1.97 -5.73 -9.71
CA THR A 152 0.69 -6.14 -10.24
C THR A 152 0.74 -7.61 -10.62
N LEU A 153 -0.25 -8.37 -10.21
CA LEU A 153 -0.54 -9.71 -10.71
C LEU A 153 -1.66 -9.62 -11.72
N SER A 154 -1.53 -10.34 -12.82
CA SER A 154 -2.62 -10.46 -13.80
C SER A 154 -2.82 -11.90 -14.27
N ALA A 155 -4.06 -12.26 -14.55
CA ALA A 155 -4.43 -13.53 -15.14
C ALA A 155 -5.61 -13.36 -16.08
N THR A 156 -5.53 -13.95 -17.26
CA THR A 156 -6.58 -13.88 -18.27
C THR A 156 -7.46 -15.14 -18.23
N ALA A 157 -8.77 -14.94 -18.17
CA ALA A 157 -9.77 -15.99 -18.25
C ALA A 157 -10.82 -15.63 -19.31
N GLY A 158 -10.78 -16.33 -20.45
CA GLY A 158 -11.56 -16.00 -21.62
C GLY A 158 -11.12 -14.66 -22.22
N GLU A 159 -12.07 -13.74 -22.39
CA GLU A 159 -11.80 -12.40 -22.93
C GLU A 159 -11.49 -11.34 -21.84
N GLN A 160 -11.49 -11.74 -20.57
CA GLN A 160 -11.30 -10.83 -19.45
C GLN A 160 -9.97 -11.09 -18.74
N THR A 161 -9.29 -10.00 -18.37
CA THR A 161 -8.08 -10.03 -17.54
C THR A 161 -8.40 -9.48 -16.16
N PHE A 162 -8.01 -10.21 -15.14
CA PHE A 162 -8.04 -9.78 -13.75
C PHE A 162 -6.70 -9.17 -13.40
N TYR A 163 -6.75 -8.03 -12.73
CA TYR A 163 -5.56 -7.36 -12.19
C TYR A 163 -5.67 -7.24 -10.68
N SER A 164 -4.58 -7.51 -9.99
CA SER A 164 -4.46 -7.24 -8.55
C SER A 164 -3.14 -6.55 -8.30
N THR A 165 -3.19 -5.29 -7.86
CA THR A 165 -2.00 -4.47 -7.62
C THR A 165 -1.82 -4.25 -6.12
N TYR A 166 -0.60 -4.40 -5.64
CA TYR A 166 -0.21 -4.32 -4.23
C TYR A 166 0.86 -3.24 -4.07
N ALA A 167 0.57 -2.21 -3.30
CA ALA A 167 1.49 -1.12 -2.97
C ALA A 167 1.87 -1.18 -1.48
N PHE A 168 3.12 -0.87 -1.14
CA PHE A 168 3.69 -1.08 0.19
C PHE A 168 4.15 0.23 0.81
N LEU A 169 3.66 0.54 2.02
CA LEU A 169 4.08 1.66 2.84
C LEU A 169 4.68 1.13 4.14
N VAL A 170 5.85 1.63 4.53
CA VAL A 170 6.50 1.24 5.79
C VAL A 170 6.51 2.40 6.77
N SER A 171 6.14 2.12 8.01
CA SER A 171 6.22 3.05 9.14
C SER A 171 6.71 2.33 10.40
N GLY A 172 7.94 2.59 10.81
CA GLY A 172 8.57 1.91 11.94
C GLY A 172 8.71 0.41 11.70
N ASP A 173 8.09 -0.39 12.56
CA ASP A 173 8.08 -1.86 12.49
C ASP A 173 6.92 -2.42 11.65
N TYR A 174 6.06 -1.55 11.14
CA TYR A 174 4.83 -1.95 10.47
C TYR A 174 4.86 -1.65 8.98
N VAL A 175 4.18 -2.49 8.22
CA VAL A 175 3.92 -2.31 6.80
C VAL A 175 2.40 -2.28 6.57
N ALA A 176 1.96 -1.30 5.80
CA ALA A 176 0.64 -1.28 5.20
C ALA A 176 0.74 -1.74 3.75
N THR A 177 -0.08 -2.70 3.38
CA THR A 177 -0.27 -3.11 1.99
C THR A 177 -1.61 -2.59 1.52
N ILE A 178 -1.61 -1.73 0.50
CA ILE A 178 -2.82 -1.27 -0.16
C ILE A 178 -2.98 -2.12 -1.42
N SER A 179 -3.95 -3.02 -1.44
CA SER A 179 -4.24 -3.83 -2.62
C SER A 179 -5.51 -3.34 -3.32
N THR A 180 -5.47 -3.35 -4.65
CA THR A 180 -6.61 -3.06 -5.52
C THR A 180 -6.86 -4.26 -6.41
N ALA A 181 -8.11 -4.54 -6.74
CA ALA A 181 -8.45 -5.52 -7.77
C ALA A 181 -9.38 -4.91 -8.80
N ASN A 182 -9.13 -5.23 -10.07
CA ASN A 182 -9.82 -4.66 -11.23
C ASN A 182 -10.09 -5.76 -12.25
N LEU A 183 -11.10 -5.54 -13.10
CA LEU A 183 -11.45 -6.42 -14.19
C LEU A 183 -11.40 -5.67 -15.52
N GLY A 184 -10.80 -6.28 -16.55
CA GLY A 184 -10.70 -5.73 -17.90
C GLY A 184 -9.44 -4.91 -18.09
N GLU A 185 -9.33 -3.75 -17.46
CA GLU A 185 -8.17 -2.84 -17.52
C GLU A 185 -7.59 -2.61 -16.12
N ASN A 186 -6.29 -2.32 -16.05
CA ASN A 186 -5.64 -2.02 -14.78
C ASN A 186 -5.88 -0.56 -14.39
N HIS A 187 -6.79 -0.32 -13.47
CA HIS A 187 -7.13 1.00 -12.93
C HIS A 187 -6.43 1.30 -11.58
N ALA A 188 -5.40 0.56 -11.21
CA ALA A 188 -4.79 0.69 -9.89
C ALA A 188 -4.29 2.12 -9.59
N GLN A 189 -3.64 2.79 -10.56
CA GLN A 189 -3.15 4.15 -10.33
C GLN A 189 -4.30 5.15 -10.13
N GLU A 190 -5.37 5.03 -10.90
CA GLU A 190 -6.57 5.89 -10.74
C GLU A 190 -7.17 5.73 -9.35
N ILE A 191 -7.19 4.50 -8.81
CA ILE A 191 -7.66 4.23 -7.45
C ILE A 191 -6.69 4.80 -6.41
N TYR A 192 -5.38 4.63 -6.58
CA TYR A 192 -4.39 5.18 -5.65
C TYR A 192 -4.40 6.71 -5.63
N ASP A 193 -4.75 7.37 -6.72
CA ASP A 193 -4.88 8.83 -6.81
C ASP A 193 -6.07 9.37 -5.98
N LEU A 194 -7.01 8.49 -5.55
CA LEU A 194 -8.11 8.86 -4.65
C LEU A 194 -7.66 8.99 -3.18
N PHE A 195 -6.49 8.46 -2.82
CA PHE A 195 -5.94 8.66 -1.49
C PHE A 195 -5.34 10.06 -1.36
N THR A 196 -5.58 10.68 -0.23
CA THR A 196 -5.05 12.00 0.14
C THR A 196 -4.33 11.93 1.48
N PRO A 197 -3.45 12.89 1.81
CA PRO A 197 -2.78 12.91 3.11
C PRO A 197 -3.77 13.03 4.28
N ALA A 198 -3.63 12.16 5.28
CA ALA A 198 -4.40 12.23 6.53
C ALA A 198 -3.95 13.41 7.42
N ASN A 199 -2.65 13.75 7.34
CA ASN A 199 -2.06 14.84 8.09
C ASN A 199 -2.07 16.08 7.19
N GLU A 200 -2.95 17.04 7.45
CA GLU A 200 -2.87 18.35 6.79
C GLU A 200 -1.53 18.98 7.15
N LYS A 201 -0.68 19.22 6.15
CA LYS A 201 0.46 20.14 6.33
C LYS A 201 -0.16 21.48 6.69
N GLY A 202 0.03 21.92 7.93
CA GLY A 202 -0.46 23.21 8.40
C GLY A 202 -0.15 24.26 7.33
N LYS A 203 -1.19 24.88 6.78
CA LYS A 203 -1.06 26.09 5.97
C LYS A 203 -0.47 27.12 6.91
N ASN A 204 0.86 27.31 6.86
CA ASN A 204 1.46 28.50 7.42
C ASN A 204 0.78 29.67 6.72
N ASN A 205 -0.19 30.28 7.41
CA ASN A 205 -0.70 31.58 7.08
C ASN A 205 0.46 32.57 7.32
N GLU A 206 1.30 32.75 6.34
CA GLU A 206 2.06 34.00 6.19
C GLU A 206 1.03 35.10 5.89
N LYS A 207 0.46 35.65 6.94
CA LYS A 207 -0.14 36.98 6.88
C LYS A 207 1.00 37.97 6.72
N LYS A 208 1.12 38.51 5.52
CA LYS A 208 1.81 39.80 5.31
C LYS A 208 1.01 40.92 5.97
#